data_00149511cdc4944ffce69c5ceb8b130b
#
_entry.id   00149511cdc4944ffce69c5ceb8b130b
#
_cell.length_a   1.000
_cell.length_b   1.000
_cell.length_c   1.000
_cell.angle_alpha   90.00
_cell.angle_beta   90.00
_cell.angle_gamma   90.00
#
_symmetry.space_group_name_H-M   'P 1'
#
loop_
_entity.id
_entity.type
_entity.pdbx_description
1 polymer ?
#
loop_
_entity_poly.entity_id
_entity_poly.type
_entity_poly.pdbx_seq_one_letter_code
_entity_poly.pdbx_strand_id
1 'polypeptide(L)'
;MRRELKFILEKTGKQKGFTLIELLVVVAIIGILAAVGVVAYSGYTSGAKKNAVMASHKNVVKFINSEIMKCAIGEELILKQNSTTNTGNLCSYVSAGNANEMATRFANHFRSLKWCNQFSWMGGSTCAEAVETGGSIGDGTTGAIKLITKSSSPSVLFIDTKYTCDPASLTELCNGKGKSLTNSFSLN
;
A
#
# COMPACT_ATOMS: atom_id res chain seq x y z
N MET A 1 -58.35 38.85 25.34
CA MET A 1 -57.54 37.62 25.18
C MET A 1 -58.02 36.63 24.10
N ARG A 2 -58.78 37.01 23.06
CA ARG A 2 -59.28 36.09 22.02
C ARG A 2 -58.84 36.49 20.57
N ARG A 3 -58.07 37.56 20.38
CA ARG A 3 -57.65 38.03 19.08
C ARG A 3 -56.22 37.65 18.69
N GLU A 4 -55.38 37.23 19.60
CA GLU A 4 -53.99 36.86 19.36
C GLU A 4 -53.82 35.42 18.84
N LEU A 5 -54.77 34.53 19.16
CA LEU A 5 -54.68 33.12 18.73
C LEU A 5 -55.05 32.88 17.25
N LYS A 6 -55.71 33.81 16.58
CA LYS A 6 -56.10 33.68 15.19
C LYS A 6 -54.95 33.99 14.22
N PHE A 7 -53.93 34.75 14.64
CA PHE A 7 -52.82 35.16 13.80
C PHE A 7 -51.73 34.06 13.67
N ILE A 8 -51.70 33.11 14.61
CA ILE A 8 -50.69 32.02 14.59
C ILE A 8 -51.13 30.86 13.70
N LEU A 9 -52.41 30.67 13.48
CA LEU A 9 -52.98 29.57 12.72
C LEU A 9 -53.01 29.79 11.19
N GLU A 10 -52.73 30.98 10.71
CA GLU A 10 -52.84 31.34 9.28
C GLU A 10 -51.53 31.25 8.52
N LYS A 11 -50.41 30.81 9.19
CA LYS A 11 -49.06 30.71 8.61
C LYS A 11 -48.60 29.28 8.36
N THR A 12 -49.50 28.30 8.35
CA THR A 12 -49.22 26.98 7.82
C THR A 12 -49.35 27.04 6.28
N GLY A 13 -48.31 27.59 5.64
CA GLY A 13 -48.17 27.49 4.21
C GLY A 13 -48.32 26.02 3.79
N LYS A 14 -49.20 25.75 2.81
CA LYS A 14 -49.40 24.42 2.23
C LYS A 14 -48.03 23.80 1.93
N GLN A 15 -47.56 22.91 2.76
CA GLN A 15 -46.40 22.11 2.45
C GLN A 15 -46.79 21.19 1.29
N LYS A 16 -46.20 21.44 0.11
CA LYS A 16 -46.36 20.55 -1.03
C LYS A 16 -45.62 19.26 -0.67
N GLY A 17 -46.36 18.21 -0.35
CA GLY A 17 -45.80 16.87 -0.18
C GLY A 17 -45.28 16.33 -1.49
N PHE A 18 -44.19 15.54 -1.42
CA PHE A 18 -43.68 14.79 -2.56
C PHE A 18 -44.72 13.75 -3.02
N THR A 19 -44.85 13.61 -4.32
CA THR A 19 -45.67 12.53 -4.90
C THR A 19 -44.91 11.21 -4.84
N LEU A 20 -45.63 10.11 -4.72
CA LEU A 20 -45.06 8.77 -4.68
C LEU A 20 -44.26 8.46 -5.95
N ILE A 21 -44.71 8.96 -7.11
CA ILE A 21 -44.02 8.75 -8.40
C ILE A 21 -42.70 9.53 -8.48
N GLU A 22 -42.62 10.76 -7.94
CA GLU A 22 -41.37 11.53 -7.88
C GLU A 22 -40.31 10.78 -7.07
N LEU A 23 -40.70 10.21 -5.93
CA LEU A 23 -39.77 9.43 -5.12
C LEU A 23 -39.32 8.15 -5.84
N LEU A 24 -40.25 7.44 -6.48
CA LEU A 24 -39.97 6.18 -7.18
C LEU A 24 -39.00 6.38 -8.34
N VAL A 25 -39.19 7.44 -9.15
CA VAL A 25 -38.28 7.75 -10.25
C VAL A 25 -36.87 8.09 -9.75
N VAL A 26 -36.77 8.85 -8.68
CA VAL A 26 -35.45 9.24 -8.11
C VAL A 26 -34.70 8.01 -7.61
N VAL A 27 -35.34 7.10 -6.85
CA VAL A 27 -34.65 5.90 -6.36
C VAL A 27 -34.29 4.94 -7.48
N ALA A 28 -35.09 4.86 -8.56
CA ALA A 28 -34.76 4.06 -9.73
C ALA A 28 -33.50 4.58 -10.43
N ILE A 29 -33.39 5.89 -10.63
CA ILE A 29 -32.21 6.51 -11.25
C ILE A 29 -30.97 6.32 -10.38
N ILE A 30 -31.08 6.58 -9.06
CA ILE A 30 -29.98 6.34 -8.13
C ILE A 30 -29.54 4.88 -8.13
N GLY A 31 -30.48 3.93 -8.18
CA GLY A 31 -30.18 2.50 -8.24
C GLY A 31 -29.35 2.12 -9.46
N ILE A 32 -29.73 2.63 -10.66
CA ILE A 32 -28.97 2.39 -11.89
C ILE A 32 -27.57 3.01 -11.81
N LEU A 33 -27.47 4.26 -11.38
CA LEU A 33 -26.20 4.96 -11.28
C LEU A 33 -25.27 4.30 -10.24
N ALA A 34 -25.82 3.84 -9.12
CA ALA A 34 -25.05 3.13 -8.10
C ALA A 34 -24.50 1.81 -8.64
N ALA A 35 -25.30 1.03 -9.37
CA ALA A 35 -24.86 -0.25 -9.93
C ALA A 35 -23.67 -0.09 -10.88
N VAL A 36 -23.71 0.88 -11.78
CA VAL A 36 -22.60 1.18 -12.71
C VAL A 36 -21.40 1.78 -11.98
N GLY A 37 -21.67 2.69 -11.03
CA GLY A 37 -20.63 3.38 -10.26
C GLY A 37 -19.74 2.45 -9.42
N VAL A 38 -20.35 1.43 -8.77
CA VAL A 38 -19.58 0.48 -7.94
C VAL A 38 -18.60 -0.33 -8.77
N VAL A 39 -18.99 -0.80 -9.95
CA VAL A 39 -18.10 -1.59 -10.82
C VAL A 39 -16.95 -0.74 -11.35
N ALA A 40 -17.24 0.47 -11.83
CA ALA A 40 -16.21 1.39 -12.31
C ALA A 40 -15.23 1.80 -11.20
N TYR A 41 -15.74 2.07 -9.99
CA TYR A 41 -14.92 2.45 -8.84
C TYR A 41 -13.99 1.33 -8.37
N SER A 42 -14.46 0.08 -8.34
CA SER A 42 -13.63 -1.07 -7.95
C SER A 42 -12.46 -1.28 -8.92
N GLY A 43 -12.70 -1.17 -10.22
CA GLY A 43 -11.64 -1.27 -11.23
C GLY A 43 -10.59 -0.15 -11.10
N TYR A 44 -11.04 1.09 -10.87
CA TYR A 44 -10.15 2.23 -10.68
C TYR A 44 -9.28 2.07 -9.42
N THR A 45 -9.87 1.68 -8.29
CA THR A 45 -9.12 1.51 -7.02
C THR A 45 -8.10 0.38 -7.10
N SER A 46 -8.41 -0.72 -7.80
CA SER A 46 -7.46 -1.82 -8.04
C SER A 46 -6.27 -1.34 -8.86
N GLY A 47 -6.50 -0.62 -9.95
CA GLY A 47 -5.45 0.00 -10.76
C GLY A 47 -4.58 0.98 -9.97
N ALA A 48 -5.19 1.83 -9.16
CA ALA A 48 -4.49 2.78 -8.31
C ALA A 48 -3.57 2.10 -7.28
N LYS A 49 -4.06 1.05 -6.60
CA LYS A 49 -3.25 0.25 -5.66
C LYS A 49 -2.05 -0.39 -6.34
N LYS A 50 -2.25 -0.98 -7.52
CA LYS A 50 -1.17 -1.57 -8.32
C LYS A 50 -0.09 -0.52 -8.65
N ASN A 51 -0.48 0.65 -9.12
CA ASN A 51 0.46 1.72 -9.45
C ASN A 51 1.20 2.23 -8.21
N ALA A 52 0.51 2.34 -7.07
CA ALA A 52 1.12 2.72 -5.80
C ALA A 52 2.18 1.71 -5.35
N VAL A 53 1.92 0.40 -5.46
CA VAL A 53 2.90 -0.65 -5.14
C VAL A 53 4.12 -0.59 -6.06
N MET A 54 3.90 -0.41 -7.37
CA MET A 54 5.02 -0.26 -8.32
C MET A 54 5.87 0.98 -8.04
N ALA A 55 5.24 2.08 -7.64
CA ALA A 55 5.94 3.30 -7.23
C ALA A 55 6.72 3.07 -5.93
N SER A 56 6.14 2.40 -4.95
CA SER A 56 6.80 2.03 -3.69
C SER A 56 8.01 1.14 -3.94
N HIS A 57 7.90 0.12 -4.81
CA HIS A 57 9.04 -0.70 -5.21
C HIS A 57 10.18 0.15 -5.78
N LYS A 58 9.90 1.02 -6.74
CA LYS A 58 10.91 1.92 -7.33
C LYS A 58 11.57 2.82 -6.29
N ASN A 59 10.81 3.32 -5.32
CA ASN A 59 11.33 4.16 -4.26
C ASN A 59 12.26 3.37 -3.33
N VAL A 60 11.91 2.13 -2.95
CA VAL A 60 12.76 1.24 -2.16
C VAL A 60 14.07 0.93 -2.91
N VAL A 61 13.98 0.58 -4.19
CA VAL A 61 15.14 0.32 -5.04
C VAL A 61 16.06 1.53 -5.08
N LYS A 62 15.52 2.72 -5.35
CA LYS A 62 16.31 3.97 -5.38
C LYS A 62 16.95 4.29 -4.03
N PHE A 63 16.20 4.14 -2.95
CA PHE A 63 16.70 4.39 -1.60
C PHE A 63 17.86 3.44 -1.28
N ILE A 64 17.69 2.15 -1.45
CA ILE A 64 18.74 1.15 -1.17
C ILE A 64 19.99 1.44 -2.01
N ASN A 65 19.80 1.74 -3.29
CA ASN A 65 20.94 2.09 -4.16
C ASN A 65 21.68 3.33 -3.68
N SER A 66 20.95 4.40 -3.33
CA SER A 66 21.57 5.64 -2.83
C SER A 66 22.31 5.42 -1.51
N GLU A 67 21.78 4.61 -0.61
CA GLU A 67 22.42 4.30 0.66
C GLU A 67 23.70 3.46 0.49
N ILE A 68 23.67 2.44 -0.37
CA ILE A 68 24.84 1.62 -0.68
C ILE A 68 25.94 2.47 -1.34
N MET A 69 25.56 3.39 -2.24
CA MET A 69 26.51 4.27 -2.93
C MET A 69 27.26 5.23 -1.98
N LYS A 70 26.68 5.56 -0.82
CA LYS A 70 27.38 6.35 0.21
C LYS A 70 28.69 5.68 0.64
N CYS A 71 28.64 4.36 0.83
CA CYS A 71 29.86 3.61 1.18
C CYS A 71 30.93 3.68 0.10
N ALA A 72 30.54 3.71 -1.18
CA ALA A 72 31.49 3.80 -2.31
C ALA A 72 32.20 5.16 -2.38
N ILE A 73 31.59 6.23 -1.87
CA ILE A 73 32.17 7.57 -1.84
C ILE A 73 32.78 7.92 -0.47
N GLY A 74 32.87 6.94 0.45
CA GLY A 74 33.49 7.13 1.77
C GLY A 74 32.57 7.78 2.81
N GLU A 75 31.26 7.89 2.55
CA GLU A 75 30.27 8.33 3.50
C GLU A 75 29.76 7.17 4.36
N GLU A 76 29.13 7.50 5.49
CA GLU A 76 28.54 6.51 6.38
C GLU A 76 27.14 6.10 5.93
N LEU A 77 26.85 4.79 5.96
CA LEU A 77 25.52 4.24 5.80
C LEU A 77 24.90 3.99 7.17
N ILE A 78 23.95 4.85 7.57
CA ILE A 78 23.26 4.78 8.86
C ILE A 78 21.75 4.68 8.59
N LEU A 79 21.11 3.65 9.13
CA LEU A 79 19.70 3.39 8.99
C LEU A 79 18.96 3.51 10.32
N LYS A 80 17.67 3.83 10.30
CA LYS A 80 16.81 3.70 11.48
C LYS A 80 16.59 2.24 11.80
N GLN A 81 16.81 1.86 13.04
CA GLN A 81 16.54 0.50 13.52
C GLN A 81 15.14 0.40 14.15
N ASN A 82 14.73 1.48 14.81
CA ASN A 82 13.37 1.68 15.34
C ASN A 82 13.05 3.19 15.35
N SER A 83 11.95 3.59 15.99
CA SER A 83 11.54 5.00 16.05
C SER A 83 12.55 5.93 16.77
N THR A 84 13.41 5.40 17.60
CA THR A 84 14.31 6.18 18.49
C THR A 84 15.79 5.90 18.27
N THR A 85 16.16 4.74 17.69
CA THR A 85 17.57 4.35 17.54
C THR A 85 17.95 4.18 16.07
N ASN A 86 19.18 4.57 15.76
CA ASN A 86 19.83 4.32 14.48
C ASN A 86 20.82 3.15 14.59
N THR A 87 21.18 2.58 13.45
CA THR A 87 22.32 1.65 13.35
C THR A 87 23.62 2.46 13.49
N GLY A 88 24.74 1.76 13.76
CA GLY A 88 26.05 2.33 13.42
C GLY A 88 26.27 2.35 11.91
N ASN A 89 27.50 2.70 11.51
CA ASN A 89 27.88 2.66 10.09
C ASN A 89 27.85 1.21 9.55
N LEU A 90 27.07 0.97 8.52
CA LEU A 90 26.83 -0.33 7.93
C LEU A 90 27.72 -0.64 6.72
N CYS A 91 28.65 0.24 6.34
CA CYS A 91 29.50 0.04 5.18
C CYS A 91 30.39 -1.21 5.28
N SER A 92 30.76 -1.62 6.49
CA SER A 92 31.48 -2.89 6.70
C SER A 92 30.68 -4.12 6.24
N TYR A 93 29.36 -4.12 6.39
CA TYR A 93 28.49 -5.20 5.90
C TYR A 93 28.36 -5.18 4.38
N VAL A 94 28.35 -3.97 3.78
CA VAL A 94 28.35 -3.81 2.30
C VAL A 94 29.67 -4.38 1.74
N SER A 95 30.82 -3.97 2.28
CA SER A 95 32.14 -4.45 1.84
C SER A 95 32.34 -5.96 2.08
N ALA A 96 31.71 -6.51 3.12
CA ALA A 96 31.77 -7.96 3.39
C ALA A 96 30.80 -8.76 2.52
N GLY A 97 29.99 -8.13 1.67
CA GLY A 97 28.98 -8.79 0.86
C GLY A 97 27.86 -9.44 1.66
N ASN A 98 27.58 -8.95 2.90
CA ASN A 98 26.59 -9.55 3.78
C ASN A 98 25.17 -9.05 3.47
N ALA A 99 24.63 -9.55 2.36
CA ALA A 99 23.32 -9.12 1.87
C ALA A 99 22.17 -9.49 2.83
N ASN A 100 22.31 -10.58 3.59
CA ASN A 100 21.26 -10.99 4.54
C ASN A 100 21.11 -10.01 5.70
N GLU A 101 22.23 -9.56 6.28
CA GLU A 101 22.20 -8.56 7.33
C GLU A 101 21.66 -7.21 6.76
N MET A 102 22.12 -6.82 5.58
CA MET A 102 21.64 -5.61 4.92
C MET A 102 20.13 -5.66 4.61
N ALA A 103 19.60 -6.82 4.16
CA ALA A 103 18.17 -7.00 3.97
C ALA A 103 17.39 -6.72 5.26
N THR A 104 17.87 -7.28 6.37
CA THR A 104 17.25 -7.09 7.70
C THR A 104 17.30 -5.63 8.14
N ARG A 105 18.42 -4.95 7.96
CA ARG A 105 18.60 -3.55 8.35
C ARG A 105 17.72 -2.62 7.53
N PHE A 106 17.65 -2.82 6.22
CA PHE A 106 16.74 -2.04 5.36
C PHE A 106 15.27 -2.30 5.70
N ALA A 107 14.87 -3.55 5.93
CA ALA A 107 13.49 -3.84 6.31
C ALA A 107 13.10 -3.15 7.64
N ASN A 108 13.97 -3.22 8.65
CA ASN A 108 13.76 -2.51 9.92
C ASN A 108 13.66 -1.00 9.74
N HIS A 109 14.47 -0.42 8.85
CA HIS A 109 14.39 0.99 8.51
C HIS A 109 13.01 1.37 7.96
N PHE A 110 12.51 0.64 6.94
CA PHE A 110 11.19 0.91 6.36
C PHE A 110 10.06 0.65 7.35
N ARG A 111 10.19 -0.37 8.21
CA ARG A 111 9.25 -0.65 9.31
C ARG A 111 9.20 0.51 10.29
N SER A 112 10.35 1.11 10.64
CA SER A 112 10.43 2.27 11.53
C SER A 112 9.75 3.51 10.96
N LEU A 113 9.66 3.62 9.64
CA LEU A 113 8.95 4.68 8.91
C LEU A 113 7.45 4.41 8.76
N LYS A 114 6.96 3.27 9.28
CA LYS A 114 5.54 2.86 9.22
C LYS A 114 4.99 2.82 7.79
N TRP A 115 5.76 2.32 6.85
CA TRP A 115 5.28 2.10 5.49
C TRP A 115 4.28 0.95 5.46
N CYS A 116 3.11 1.22 4.88
CA CYS A 116 1.99 0.29 4.82
C CYS A 116 1.85 -0.37 3.45
N ASN A 117 1.52 -1.67 3.46
CA ASN A 117 1.14 -2.39 2.25
C ASN A 117 -0.23 -1.90 1.75
N GLN A 118 -0.32 -1.46 0.51
CA GLN A 118 -1.52 -0.88 -0.09
C GLN A 118 -2.67 -1.89 -0.30
N PHE A 119 -2.37 -3.19 -0.35
CA PHE A 119 -3.37 -4.25 -0.52
C PHE A 119 -3.86 -4.86 0.80
N SER A 120 -3.07 -4.77 1.86
CA SER A 120 -3.35 -5.40 3.15
C SER A 120 -3.72 -4.36 4.22
N TRP A 121 -4.71 -3.53 3.91
CA TRP A 121 -5.28 -2.63 4.91
C TRP A 121 -6.24 -3.42 5.81
N MET A 122 -5.77 -3.85 6.95
CA MET A 122 -6.63 -4.39 8.00
C MET A 122 -7.25 -3.21 8.74
N GLY A 123 -8.58 -3.11 8.70
CA GLY A 123 -9.34 -2.02 9.33
C GLY A 123 -9.05 -1.87 10.82
N GLY A 124 -8.01 -1.10 11.13
CA GLY A 124 -7.52 -0.81 12.46
C GLY A 124 -6.36 0.19 12.40
N SER A 125 -5.81 0.57 13.54
CA SER A 125 -4.68 1.49 13.65
C SER A 125 -3.33 0.87 13.19
N THR A 126 -3.31 -0.40 12.83
CA THR A 126 -2.12 -1.13 12.36
C THR A 126 -2.30 -1.56 10.91
N CYS A 127 -1.43 -1.09 10.04
CA CYS A 127 -1.33 -1.59 8.67
C CYS A 127 -0.31 -2.73 8.58
N ALA A 128 -0.50 -3.67 7.64
CA ALA A 128 0.53 -4.65 7.35
C ALA A 128 1.78 -3.95 6.78
N GLU A 129 2.95 -4.44 7.17
CA GLU A 129 4.22 -3.87 6.73
C GLU A 129 4.37 -3.93 5.21
N ALA A 130 4.86 -2.84 4.62
CA ALA A 130 5.11 -2.79 3.19
C ALA A 130 6.42 -3.48 2.79
N VAL A 131 7.39 -3.56 3.70
CA VAL A 131 8.71 -4.16 3.42
C VAL A 131 9.01 -5.26 4.43
N GLU A 132 9.28 -6.45 3.94
CA GLU A 132 9.51 -7.67 4.71
C GLU A 132 10.85 -8.32 4.30
N THR A 133 11.38 -9.21 5.16
CA THR A 133 12.53 -10.04 4.84
C THR A 133 12.16 -11.51 4.75
N GLY A 134 12.94 -12.28 3.98
CA GLY A 134 12.80 -13.73 3.89
C GLY A 134 11.78 -14.21 2.85
N GLY A 135 11.69 -15.54 2.72
CA GLY A 135 10.89 -16.21 1.71
C GLY A 135 11.60 -16.33 0.35
N SER A 136 10.90 -16.85 -0.65
CA SER A 136 11.39 -16.97 -2.02
C SER A 136 10.86 -15.86 -2.92
N ILE A 137 11.51 -15.65 -4.08
CA ILE A 137 11.00 -14.75 -5.11
C ILE A 137 9.61 -15.22 -5.55
N GLY A 138 8.66 -14.31 -5.58
CA GLY A 138 7.26 -14.61 -5.92
C GLY A 138 6.39 -15.11 -4.77
N ASP A 139 6.98 -15.51 -3.63
CA ASP A 139 6.24 -15.78 -2.40
C ASP A 139 5.89 -14.48 -1.69
N GLY A 140 4.69 -14.34 -1.24
CA GLY A 140 4.34 -13.26 -0.36
C GLY A 140 2.98 -12.66 -0.59
N THR A 141 2.62 -11.82 0.35
CA THR A 141 1.40 -11.03 0.31
C THR A 141 1.47 -10.05 -0.84
N THR A 142 0.41 -9.98 -1.64
CA THR A 142 0.31 -9.00 -2.72
C THR A 142 0.52 -7.60 -2.17
N GLY A 143 1.41 -6.85 -2.82
CA GLY A 143 1.77 -5.49 -2.43
C GLY A 143 2.90 -5.37 -1.40
N ALA A 144 3.36 -6.46 -0.80
CA ALA A 144 4.55 -6.46 0.03
C ALA A 144 5.82 -6.44 -0.84
N ILE A 145 6.81 -5.69 -0.39
CA ILE A 145 8.15 -5.63 -0.97
C ILE A 145 9.04 -6.53 -0.13
N LYS A 146 9.57 -7.58 -0.72
CA LYS A 146 10.46 -8.51 -0.03
C LYS A 146 11.91 -8.21 -0.33
N LEU A 147 12.70 -8.16 0.71
CA LEU A 147 14.16 -8.12 0.64
C LEU A 147 14.69 -9.51 0.90
N ILE A 148 15.27 -10.13 -0.12
CA ILE A 148 15.60 -11.56 -0.14
C ILE A 148 17.06 -11.73 -0.49
N THR A 149 17.68 -12.74 0.13
CA THR A 149 19.00 -13.24 -0.27
C THR A 149 18.89 -14.70 -0.66
N LYS A 150 19.69 -15.15 -1.59
CA LYS A 150 19.75 -16.57 -1.99
C LYS A 150 21.02 -17.19 -1.45
N SER A 151 20.93 -18.44 -0.98
CA SER A 151 22.11 -19.21 -0.54
C SER A 151 23.15 -19.36 -1.64
N SER A 152 22.70 -19.41 -2.92
CA SER A 152 23.58 -19.45 -4.09
C SER A 152 24.25 -18.11 -4.43
N SER A 153 23.81 -17.02 -3.85
CA SER A 153 24.32 -15.67 -4.10
C SER A 153 24.22 -14.81 -2.83
N PRO A 154 25.02 -15.13 -1.80
CA PRO A 154 24.89 -14.50 -0.49
C PRO A 154 25.25 -13.02 -0.45
N SER A 155 25.99 -12.54 -1.48
CA SER A 155 26.36 -11.13 -1.65
C SER A 155 25.35 -10.34 -2.47
N VAL A 156 24.27 -10.95 -2.93
CA VAL A 156 23.26 -10.28 -3.75
C VAL A 156 21.97 -10.08 -2.97
N LEU A 157 21.57 -8.82 -2.83
CA LEU A 157 20.28 -8.43 -2.28
C LEU A 157 19.26 -8.34 -3.41
N PHE A 158 18.21 -9.15 -3.33
CA PHE A 158 17.07 -9.11 -4.25
C PHE A 158 15.92 -8.33 -3.60
N ILE A 159 15.30 -7.47 -4.39
CA ILE A 159 14.08 -6.74 -4.03
C ILE A 159 12.97 -7.28 -4.91
N ASP A 160 12.03 -7.99 -4.34
CA ASP A 160 10.92 -8.61 -5.05
C ASP A 160 9.57 -8.05 -4.58
N THR A 161 8.68 -7.79 -5.53
CA THR A 161 7.35 -7.26 -5.22
C THR A 161 6.31 -7.88 -6.12
N LYS A 162 5.38 -8.59 -5.53
CA LYS A 162 4.21 -9.15 -6.22
C LYS A 162 3.09 -8.11 -6.26
N TYR A 163 2.66 -7.69 -7.45
CA TYR A 163 1.69 -6.59 -7.61
C TYR A 163 0.41 -6.97 -8.34
N THR A 164 0.26 -8.23 -8.75
CA THR A 164 -0.97 -8.70 -9.37
C THR A 164 -1.58 -9.86 -8.62
N CYS A 165 -2.62 -9.58 -7.91
CA CYS A 165 -3.75 -10.43 -7.61
C CYS A 165 -4.91 -9.47 -7.42
N ASP A 166 -5.80 -9.42 -8.37
CA ASP A 166 -7.04 -8.68 -8.22
C ASP A 166 -7.94 -9.43 -7.23
N PRO A 167 -8.25 -8.87 -6.06
CA PRO A 167 -9.17 -9.50 -5.12
C PRO A 167 -10.61 -9.60 -5.65
N ALA A 168 -10.94 -8.92 -6.73
CA ALA A 168 -12.24 -9.06 -7.39
C ALA A 168 -12.34 -10.32 -8.25
N SER A 169 -11.22 -10.98 -8.58
CA SER A 169 -11.17 -12.27 -9.26
C SER A 169 -10.85 -13.39 -8.29
N LEU A 170 -11.77 -13.67 -7.38
CA LEU A 170 -11.65 -14.75 -6.39
C LEU A 170 -11.58 -16.17 -6.96
N THR A 171 -11.70 -16.34 -8.27
CA THR A 171 -11.74 -17.65 -8.94
C THR A 171 -10.48 -18.01 -9.71
N GLU A 172 -9.64 -17.05 -10.09
CA GLU A 172 -8.28 -17.31 -10.57
C GLU A 172 -7.25 -16.77 -9.60
N LEU A 173 -7.22 -17.40 -8.46
CA LEU A 173 -6.14 -17.27 -7.50
C LEU A 173 -4.80 -17.20 -8.23
N CYS A 174 -3.96 -16.35 -7.73
CA CYS A 174 -2.52 -16.32 -7.91
C CYS A 174 -1.87 -17.70 -7.73
N ASN A 175 -2.24 -18.66 -8.53
CA ASN A 175 -1.61 -19.97 -8.65
C ASN A 175 -0.19 -19.81 -9.21
N GLY A 176 0.70 -19.17 -8.42
CA GLY A 176 2.11 -19.01 -8.79
C GLY A 176 2.40 -18.07 -9.98
N LYS A 177 1.38 -17.48 -10.60
CA LYS A 177 1.49 -16.65 -11.83
C LYS A 177 1.24 -15.15 -11.61
N GLY A 178 1.42 -14.63 -10.41
CA GLY A 178 1.39 -13.19 -10.17
C GLY A 178 2.53 -12.50 -10.93
N LYS A 179 2.29 -11.30 -11.48
CA LYS A 179 3.38 -10.47 -12.00
C LYS A 179 4.16 -9.90 -10.83
N SER A 180 5.47 -10.05 -10.83
CA SER A 180 6.38 -9.47 -9.85
C SER A 180 7.37 -8.52 -10.53
N LEU A 181 7.87 -7.56 -9.76
CA LEU A 181 9.02 -6.74 -10.09
C LEU A 181 10.18 -7.25 -9.26
N THR A 182 11.31 -7.53 -9.88
CA THR A 182 12.52 -7.98 -9.18
C THR A 182 13.69 -7.12 -9.61
N ASN A 183 14.40 -6.56 -8.65
CA ASN A 183 15.68 -5.90 -8.82
C ASN A 183 16.72 -6.60 -7.95
N SER A 184 17.99 -6.49 -8.31
CA SER A 184 19.08 -7.05 -7.52
C SER A 184 20.25 -6.08 -7.44
N PHE A 185 20.95 -6.11 -6.30
CA PHE A 185 22.15 -5.35 -6.03
C PHE A 185 23.25 -6.31 -5.59
N SER A 186 24.41 -6.26 -6.26
CA SER A 186 25.62 -6.88 -5.75
C SER A 186 26.26 -5.93 -4.72
N LEU A 187 26.71 -6.49 -3.60
CA LEU A 187 27.36 -5.75 -2.52
C LEU A 187 28.89 -5.82 -2.61
N ASN A 188 29.45 -6.33 -3.73
CA ASN A 188 30.92 -6.42 -3.95
C ASN A 188 31.27 -5.61 -5.16
#